data_97b56c6adba46c3c61c6091e81b181f9
#
_entry.id   97b56c6adba46c3c61c6091e81b181f9
#
_cell.length_a   1.000
_cell.length_b   1.000
_cell.length_c   1.000
_cell.angle_alpha   90.00
_cell.angle_beta   90.00
_cell.angle_gamma   90.00
#
_symmetry.space_group_name_H-M   'P 1'
#
loop_
_entity.id
_entity.type
_entity.pdbx_description
1 polymer ?
#
loop_
_entity_poly.entity_id
_entity_poly.type
_entity_poly.pdbx_seq_one_letter_code
_entity_poly.pdbx_strand_id
1 'polypeptide(L)'
;MEKKQREKKPKWLRAKLPAGPEYNEVRNIVDRNQLHTVCQSAQCPNMGECWSRGTATLMILGNICTRACSFCAVQTGKPTELDLAEPPRVADAVAKMGLKHCVLTSVARDDLPDGGAKV
;
A
#
# COMPACT_ATOMS: atom_id res chain seq x y z
N MET A 1 23.51 27.49 -18.69
CA MET A 1 22.57 27.17 -17.59
C MET A 1 23.38 26.64 -16.42
N GLU A 2 23.51 27.40 -15.37
CA GLU A 2 24.09 26.90 -14.13
C GLU A 2 23.19 25.81 -13.55
N LYS A 3 23.71 24.60 -13.39
CA LYS A 3 23.02 23.53 -12.66
C LYS A 3 22.97 23.96 -11.19
N LYS A 4 21.79 24.42 -10.75
CA LYS A 4 21.54 24.72 -9.35
C LYS A 4 21.89 23.46 -8.55
N GLN A 5 23.01 23.49 -7.82
CA GLN A 5 23.44 22.39 -6.96
C GLN A 5 22.34 22.20 -5.91
N ARG A 6 21.65 21.05 -5.95
CA ARG A 6 20.65 20.72 -4.94
C ARG A 6 21.39 20.52 -3.61
N GLU A 7 21.00 21.28 -2.61
CA GLU A 7 21.51 21.09 -1.26
C GLU A 7 21.27 19.64 -0.81
N LYS A 8 22.28 19.06 -0.19
CA LYS A 8 22.18 17.71 0.36
C LYS A 8 21.19 17.72 1.53
N LYS A 9 20.20 16.83 1.48
CA LYS A 9 19.24 16.67 2.58
C LYS A 9 19.97 16.31 3.88
N PRO A 10 19.53 16.82 5.05
CA PRO A 10 20.08 16.44 6.35
C PRO A 10 20.05 14.92 6.56
N LYS A 11 20.98 14.43 7.36
CA LYS A 11 21.10 12.98 7.63
C LYS A 11 19.83 12.38 8.25
N TRP A 12 19.12 13.13 9.04
CA TRP A 12 17.89 12.68 9.70
C TRP A 12 16.69 12.55 8.75
N LEU A 13 16.76 13.12 7.55
CA LEU A 13 15.74 12.96 6.51
C LEU A 13 15.96 11.70 5.63
N ARG A 14 17.01 10.93 5.92
CA ARG A 14 17.28 9.72 5.14
C ARG A 14 16.42 8.57 5.63
N ALA A 15 15.67 7.95 4.73
CA ALA A 15 15.00 6.68 4.99
C ALA A 15 15.96 5.52 4.78
N LYS A 16 15.76 4.43 5.53
CA LYS A 16 16.48 3.17 5.29
C LYS A 16 16.00 2.55 3.97
N LEU A 17 16.92 1.94 3.24
CA LEU A 17 16.53 1.17 2.06
C LEU A 17 15.61 0.02 2.47
N PRO A 18 14.54 -0.24 1.69
CA PRO A 18 13.68 -1.39 1.93
C PRO A 18 14.44 -2.69 1.62
N ALA A 19 14.92 -3.32 2.66
CA ALA A 19 15.72 -4.55 2.58
C ALA A 19 15.64 -5.32 3.91
N GLY A 20 16.04 -6.58 3.88
CA GLY A 20 16.08 -7.45 5.04
C GLY A 20 15.11 -8.62 4.94
N PRO A 21 15.30 -9.68 5.76
CA PRO A 21 14.49 -10.89 5.68
C PRO A 21 13.01 -10.64 6.00
N GLU A 22 12.70 -9.86 7.02
CA GLU A 22 11.31 -9.53 7.39
C GLU A 22 10.61 -8.72 6.29
N TYR A 23 11.28 -7.72 5.73
CA TYR A 23 10.75 -6.94 4.63
C TYR A 23 10.47 -7.81 3.40
N ASN A 24 11.43 -8.67 3.03
CA ASN A 24 11.30 -9.55 1.87
C ASN A 24 10.18 -10.57 2.06
N GLU A 25 9.97 -11.08 3.26
CA GLU A 25 8.88 -11.98 3.58
C GLU A 25 7.51 -11.31 3.37
N VAL A 26 7.31 -10.11 3.91
CA VAL A 26 6.09 -9.34 3.72
C VAL A 26 5.85 -9.05 2.24
N ARG A 27 6.87 -8.60 1.53
CA ARG A 27 6.78 -8.32 0.10
C ARG A 27 6.39 -9.55 -0.71
N ASN A 28 6.99 -10.70 -0.43
CA ASN A 28 6.68 -11.94 -1.12
C ASN A 28 5.23 -12.37 -0.90
N ILE A 29 4.72 -12.23 0.32
CA ILE A 29 3.33 -12.56 0.64
C ILE A 29 2.37 -11.61 -0.07
N VAL A 30 2.66 -10.32 -0.10
CA VAL A 30 1.88 -9.32 -0.84
C VAL A 30 1.81 -9.67 -2.33
N ASP A 31 2.94 -9.98 -2.93
CA ASP A 31 3.03 -10.28 -4.36
C ASP A 31 2.32 -11.60 -4.71
N ARG A 32 2.53 -12.65 -3.92
CA ARG A 32 1.93 -13.97 -4.15
C ARG A 32 0.41 -13.97 -4.02
N ASN A 33 -0.12 -13.19 -3.10
CA ASN A 33 -1.56 -13.12 -2.84
C ASN A 33 -2.25 -12.00 -3.62
N GLN A 34 -1.54 -11.32 -4.51
CA GLN A 34 -2.07 -10.21 -5.30
C GLN A 34 -2.75 -9.14 -4.43
N LEU A 35 -2.12 -8.81 -3.32
CA LEU A 35 -2.61 -7.80 -2.40
C LEU A 35 -2.20 -6.40 -2.85
N HIS A 36 -2.94 -5.42 -2.40
CA HIS A 36 -2.65 -4.01 -2.64
C HIS A 36 -2.31 -3.32 -1.34
N THR A 37 -1.21 -2.57 -1.33
CA THR A 37 -0.80 -1.78 -0.16
C THR A 37 -0.75 -0.30 -0.51
N VAL A 38 -1.17 0.55 0.43
CA VAL A 38 -0.97 2.00 0.31
C VAL A 38 0.52 2.32 0.29
N CYS A 39 1.32 1.56 1.03
CA CYS A 39 2.78 1.74 1.10
C CYS A 39 3.44 1.69 -0.28
N GLN A 40 3.05 0.74 -1.11
CA GLN A 40 3.56 0.62 -2.49
C GLN A 40 2.97 1.69 -3.41
N SER A 41 1.66 1.89 -3.38
CA SER A 41 0.98 2.87 -4.24
C SER A 41 1.45 4.30 -3.96
N ALA A 42 1.68 4.64 -2.71
CA ALA A 42 2.18 5.94 -2.29
C ALA A 42 3.69 6.08 -2.42
N GLN A 43 4.42 5.02 -2.78
CA GLN A 43 5.88 4.99 -2.79
C GLN A 43 6.46 5.50 -1.47
N CYS A 44 5.93 5.00 -0.36
CA CYS A 44 6.26 5.48 0.97
C CYS A 44 7.73 5.22 1.31
N PRO A 45 8.50 6.23 1.71
CA PRO A 45 9.91 6.06 2.03
C PRO A 45 10.15 5.24 3.31
N ASN A 46 9.14 5.09 4.15
CA ASN A 46 9.23 4.34 5.41
C ASN A 46 8.80 2.88 5.28
N MET A 47 8.45 2.43 4.09
CA MET A 47 7.95 1.08 3.84
C MET A 47 8.90 -0.01 4.36
N GLY A 48 10.18 0.13 4.10
CA GLY A 48 11.19 -0.83 4.56
C GLY A 48 11.23 -0.95 6.09
N GLU A 49 11.16 0.15 6.78
CA GLU A 49 11.16 0.19 8.24
C GLU A 49 9.85 -0.36 8.82
N CYS A 50 8.70 0.09 8.31
CA CYS A 50 7.39 -0.36 8.80
C CYS A 50 7.18 -1.86 8.58
N TRP A 51 7.48 -2.36 7.39
CA TRP A 51 7.32 -3.78 7.09
C TRP A 51 8.27 -4.66 7.91
N SER A 52 9.49 -4.20 8.15
CA SER A 52 10.45 -4.91 9.02
C SER A 52 9.98 -4.95 10.48
N ARG A 53 9.20 -3.97 10.92
CA ARG A 53 8.60 -3.94 12.26
C ARG A 53 7.29 -4.71 12.38
N GLY A 54 6.76 -5.26 11.30
CA GLY A 54 5.49 -5.94 11.27
C GLY A 54 4.28 -5.02 11.22
N THR A 55 4.41 -3.88 10.54
CA THR A 55 3.33 -2.92 10.30
C THR A 55 3.15 -2.70 8.80
N ALA A 56 1.93 -2.86 8.30
CA ALA A 56 1.58 -2.59 6.91
C ALA A 56 0.17 -2.03 6.81
N THR A 57 -0.07 -1.26 5.74
CA THR A 57 -1.39 -0.71 5.41
C THR A 57 -1.88 -1.34 4.12
N LEU A 58 -2.93 -2.13 4.20
CA LEU A 58 -3.53 -2.84 3.08
C LEU A 58 -4.74 -2.08 2.54
N MET A 59 -4.90 -2.10 1.21
CA MET A 59 -6.08 -1.59 0.54
C MET A 59 -6.98 -2.74 0.12
N ILE A 60 -8.27 -2.59 0.36
CA ILE A 60 -9.31 -3.46 -0.17
C ILE A 60 -10.10 -2.73 -1.27
N LEU A 61 -10.94 -3.45 -2.01
CA LEU A 61 -11.70 -2.97 -3.16
C LEU A 61 -10.83 -2.62 -4.38
N GLY A 62 -9.65 -3.21 -4.47
CA GLY A 62 -8.69 -2.99 -5.55
C GLY A 62 -7.70 -1.87 -5.30
N ASN A 63 -7.06 -1.40 -6.35
CA ASN A 63 -6.02 -0.38 -6.30
C ASN A 63 -6.30 0.84 -7.20
N ILE A 64 -7.51 0.91 -7.75
CA ILE A 64 -7.96 2.03 -8.58
C ILE A 64 -9.08 2.75 -7.86
N CYS A 65 -8.87 4.04 -7.56
CA CYS A 65 -9.83 4.87 -6.85
C CYS A 65 -10.66 5.70 -7.83
N THR A 66 -11.95 5.84 -7.57
CA THR A 66 -12.85 6.68 -8.39
C THR A 66 -12.71 8.17 -8.08
N ARG A 67 -11.94 8.54 -7.07
CA ARG A 67 -11.68 9.93 -6.67
C ARG A 67 -10.23 10.31 -6.89
N ALA A 68 -10.00 11.59 -7.17
CA ALA A 68 -8.68 12.16 -7.46
C ALA A 68 -8.31 13.22 -6.41
N CYS A 69 -8.00 12.78 -5.21
CA CYS A 69 -7.55 13.69 -4.16
C CYS A 69 -6.14 14.21 -4.49
N SER A 70 -5.93 15.52 -4.36
CA SER A 70 -4.66 16.17 -4.73
C SER A 70 -3.44 15.69 -3.95
N PHE A 71 -3.65 15.18 -2.75
CA PHE A 71 -2.61 14.66 -1.85
C PHE A 71 -2.40 13.15 -1.93
N CYS A 72 -3.20 12.45 -2.73
CA CYS A 72 -3.19 10.99 -2.79
C CYS A 72 -2.42 10.47 -4.01
N ALA A 73 -1.54 9.49 -3.79
CA ALA A 73 -0.75 8.89 -4.86
C ALA A 73 -1.37 7.59 -5.41
N VAL A 74 -2.52 7.17 -4.90
CA VAL A 74 -3.24 6.00 -5.42
C VAL A 74 -3.76 6.30 -6.82
N GLN A 75 -3.67 5.30 -7.70
CA GLN A 75 -4.12 5.43 -9.10
C GLN A 75 -5.60 5.79 -9.18
N THR A 76 -5.93 6.80 -9.97
CA THR A 76 -7.29 7.24 -10.22
C THR A 76 -7.80 6.65 -11.54
N GLY A 77 -9.05 6.25 -11.59
CA GLY A 77 -9.67 5.74 -12.81
C GLY A 77 -11.01 5.09 -12.55
N LYS A 78 -11.49 4.35 -13.56
CA LYS A 78 -12.67 3.50 -13.44
C LYS A 78 -12.22 2.08 -13.15
N PRO A 79 -12.51 1.50 -11.97
CA PRO A 79 -12.28 0.09 -11.71
C PRO A 79 -13.15 -0.76 -12.64
N THR A 80 -12.57 -1.84 -13.15
CA THR A 80 -13.27 -2.75 -14.07
C THR A 80 -13.85 -3.96 -13.38
N GLU A 81 -13.34 -4.30 -12.18
CA GLU A 81 -13.68 -5.53 -11.48
C GLU A 81 -13.87 -5.30 -9.99
N LEU A 82 -14.74 -6.12 -9.40
CA LEU A 82 -14.86 -6.26 -7.95
C LEU A 82 -14.47 -7.69 -7.58
N ASP A 83 -13.34 -7.85 -6.89
CA ASP A 83 -12.84 -9.13 -6.44
C ASP A 83 -13.43 -9.49 -5.08
N LEU A 84 -14.46 -10.32 -5.06
CA LEU A 84 -15.10 -10.79 -3.83
C LEU A 84 -14.23 -11.80 -3.06
N ALA A 85 -13.19 -12.35 -3.67
CA ALA A 85 -12.24 -13.23 -3.00
C ALA A 85 -11.11 -12.46 -2.28
N GLU A 86 -11.03 -11.16 -2.46
CA GLU A 86 -9.99 -10.31 -1.85
C GLU A 86 -10.03 -10.32 -0.31
N PRO A 87 -11.17 -10.14 0.38
CA PRO A 87 -11.21 -10.14 1.84
C PRO A 87 -10.65 -11.43 2.48
N PRO A 88 -11.01 -12.64 2.05
CA PRO A 88 -10.40 -13.87 2.55
C PRO A 88 -8.90 -13.95 2.29
N ARG A 89 -8.44 -13.52 1.11
CA ARG A 89 -7.00 -13.50 0.79
C ARG A 89 -6.24 -12.54 1.69
N VAL A 90 -6.80 -11.36 1.97
CA VAL A 90 -6.21 -10.37 2.87
C VAL A 90 -6.09 -10.96 4.28
N ALA A 91 -7.14 -11.56 4.80
CA ALA A 91 -7.15 -12.16 6.13
C ALA A 91 -6.09 -13.27 6.26
N ASP A 92 -6.01 -14.13 5.26
CA ASP A 92 -5.05 -15.25 5.21
C ASP A 92 -3.61 -14.74 5.14
N ALA A 93 -3.37 -13.74 4.31
CA ALA A 93 -2.06 -13.13 4.15
C ALA A 93 -1.59 -12.41 5.42
N VAL A 94 -2.47 -11.66 6.07
CA VAL A 94 -2.16 -10.98 7.34
C VAL A 94 -1.77 -12.00 8.41
N ALA A 95 -2.47 -13.13 8.49
CA ALA A 95 -2.12 -14.21 9.40
C ALA A 95 -0.74 -14.80 9.09
N LYS A 96 -0.42 -15.02 7.81
CA LYS A 96 0.89 -15.55 7.38
C LYS A 96 2.04 -14.56 7.58
N MET A 97 1.78 -13.26 7.42
CA MET A 97 2.78 -12.22 7.65
C MET A 97 3.19 -12.10 9.11
N GLY A 98 2.33 -12.53 10.05
CA GLY A 98 2.57 -12.32 11.46
C GLY A 98 2.65 -10.85 11.85
N LEU A 99 1.87 -9.98 11.20
CA LEU A 99 1.89 -8.55 11.47
C LEU A 99 1.47 -8.25 12.91
N LYS A 100 2.23 -7.38 13.55
CA LYS A 100 1.89 -6.87 14.88
C LYS A 100 0.80 -5.83 14.81
N HIS A 101 0.76 -5.06 13.74
CA HIS A 101 -0.21 -4.01 13.49
C HIS A 101 -0.56 -3.96 12.00
N CYS A 102 -1.82 -4.06 11.69
CA CYS A 102 -2.32 -3.98 10.32
C CYS A 102 -3.37 -2.87 10.23
N VAL A 103 -3.18 -1.97 9.29
CA VAL A 103 -4.17 -0.95 8.94
C VAL A 103 -4.88 -1.39 7.68
N LEU A 104 -6.20 -1.37 7.69
CA LEU A 104 -7.03 -1.61 6.52
C LEU A 104 -7.65 -0.31 6.06
N THR A 105 -7.56 -0.05 4.78
CA THR A 105 -8.23 1.07 4.12
C THR A 105 -8.80 0.59 2.79
N SER A 106 -9.52 1.45 2.12
CA SER A 106 -10.09 1.13 0.81
C SER A 106 -9.96 2.30 -0.14
N VAL A 107 -9.94 2.00 -1.43
CA VAL A 107 -10.19 3.01 -2.46
C VAL A 107 -11.67 3.38 -2.48
N ALA A 108 -12.01 4.56 -2.99
CA ALA A 108 -13.40 4.93 -3.24
C ALA A 108 -13.95 4.14 -4.45
N ARG A 109 -15.16 3.64 -4.32
CA ARG A 109 -15.84 2.86 -5.36
C ARG A 109 -17.22 3.45 -5.61
N ASP A 110 -17.24 4.70 -6.13
CA ASP A 110 -18.49 5.39 -6.48
C ASP A 110 -19.25 4.72 -7.65
N ASP A 111 -18.57 3.82 -8.36
CA ASP A 111 -19.14 2.96 -9.40
C ASP A 111 -20.06 1.85 -8.85
N LEU A 112 -19.96 1.53 -7.57
CA LEU A 112 -20.80 0.54 -6.90
C LEU A 112 -21.99 1.21 -6.22
N PRO A 113 -23.19 0.59 -6.24
CA PRO A 113 -24.41 1.17 -5.64
C PRO A 113 -24.29 1.47 -4.15
N ASP A 114 -23.52 0.66 -3.42
CA ASP A 114 -23.29 0.77 -1.98
C ASP A 114 -21.92 1.35 -1.62
N GLY A 115 -21.17 1.82 -2.62
CA GLY A 115 -19.78 2.29 -2.43
C GLY A 115 -18.81 1.20 -2.00
N GLY A 116 -19.19 -0.07 -2.08
CA GLY A 116 -18.40 -1.20 -1.63
C GLY A 116 -18.58 -1.57 -0.16
N ALA A 117 -19.57 -1.00 0.51
CA ALA A 117 -19.79 -1.21 1.95
C ALA A 117 -20.13 -2.67 2.32
N LYS A 118 -20.59 -3.48 1.37
CA LYS A 118 -20.89 -4.89 1.59
C LYS A 118 -19.64 -5.77 1.70
N VAL A 119 -18.53 -5.35 1.10
CA VAL A 119 -17.26 -6.07 1.13
C VAL A 119 -16.54 -5.87 2.45
#